data_f8be812bd6bdb2f4c69b70cb6328a90e
#
_entry.id   f8be812bd6bdb2f4c69b70cb6328a90e
#
_cell.length_a   1.000
_cell.length_b   1.000
_cell.length_c   1.000
_cell.angle_alpha   90.00
_cell.angle_beta   90.00
_cell.angle_gamma   90.00
#
_symmetry.space_group_name_H-M   'P 1'
#
loop_
_entity.id
_entity.type
_entity.pdbx_description
1 polymer ?
#
loop_
_entity_poly.entity_id
_entity_poly.type
_entity_poly.pdbx_seq_one_letter_code
_entity_poly.pdbx_strand_id
1 'polypeptide(L)'
;PLDRSSAASDVYKRQVLRAVAESDAYANLVLPKTIRAHRLDHRDAGLATELTYGTLRNQGTYDAVLARCADRPLHKIGTTTLIILRMGAHQLLKMRVPAHAALNQSVSLARERIGSGPSGFINAVLRRVSERTADEWFELIEAESKDETERMGFATSHPAWIVRAMRQALAAHGRDPQEIRALLEANNVSPVVNLVALPGVGDLREAEENGAVPGELVEGSALYSAGDLARLESVREGTVRAQDVGSQLVARALAAVPIEGSDRTWLDMCAGPGGKAALLGALGAQRGAHLVANESAPHRAKLVEQSMRPLPEETYTVLTGDGRNITATLAREAAKLPGSMGPDTLFDRVMVDAPCSGLGALRRRPEARWRKTPRDIADLLPLQGQLLDAAIEVTRPGGVIAYVTCSPHAAETQNIVAEALESGKVHLL
;
A
#
# COMPACT_ATOMS: atom_id res chain seq x y z
N PRO A 1 -18.98 11.94 -31.62
CA PRO A 1 -17.78 12.40 -30.92
C PRO A 1 -17.55 11.66 -29.59
N LEU A 2 -18.58 11.01 -29.01
CA LEU A 2 -18.50 10.25 -27.74
C LEU A 2 -17.77 8.89 -27.89
N ASP A 3 -17.59 8.41 -29.11
CA ASP A 3 -17.18 7.02 -29.37
C ASP A 3 -15.65 6.79 -29.39
N ARG A 4 -14.85 7.82 -29.65
CA ARG A 4 -13.38 7.67 -29.71
C ARG A 4 -12.66 7.84 -28.37
N SER A 5 -13.19 8.63 -27.44
CA SER A 5 -12.57 8.85 -26.14
C SER A 5 -12.80 7.67 -25.18
N SER A 6 -14.00 7.05 -25.21
CA SER A 6 -14.34 5.90 -24.36
C SER A 6 -13.56 4.65 -24.73
N ALA A 7 -13.41 4.33 -26.02
CA ALA A 7 -12.65 3.17 -26.48
C ALA A 7 -11.15 3.28 -26.17
N ALA A 8 -10.55 4.47 -26.33
CA ALA A 8 -9.16 4.71 -25.97
C ALA A 8 -8.92 4.49 -24.47
N SER A 9 -9.85 5.01 -23.63
CA SER A 9 -9.70 4.89 -22.16
C SER A 9 -9.76 3.43 -21.68
N ASP A 10 -10.54 2.55 -22.32
CA ASP A 10 -10.65 1.14 -21.94
C ASP A 10 -9.38 0.33 -22.26
N VAL A 11 -8.66 0.73 -23.29
CA VAL A 11 -7.36 0.15 -23.63
C VAL A 11 -6.34 0.34 -22.49
N TYR A 12 -6.25 1.55 -21.94
CA TYR A 12 -5.27 1.88 -20.89
C TYR A 12 -5.62 1.23 -19.53
N LYS A 13 -6.92 1.15 -19.21
CA LYS A 13 -7.43 0.49 -17.99
C LYS A 13 -7.06 -0.99 -17.98
N ARG A 14 -7.30 -1.68 -19.10
CA ARG A 14 -6.88 -3.07 -19.27
C ARG A 14 -5.37 -3.22 -19.15
N GLN A 15 -4.58 -2.29 -19.69
CA GLN A 15 -3.11 -2.33 -19.60
C GLN A 15 -2.65 -2.27 -18.14
N VAL A 16 -3.24 -1.42 -17.31
CA VAL A 16 -2.95 -1.35 -15.88
C VAL A 16 -3.34 -2.66 -15.19
N LEU A 17 -4.58 -3.14 -15.38
CA LEU A 17 -5.06 -4.39 -14.78
C LEU A 17 -4.24 -5.61 -15.23
N ARG A 18 -3.78 -5.59 -16.48
CA ARG A 18 -2.89 -6.63 -16.99
C ARG A 18 -1.51 -6.59 -16.34
N ALA A 19 -0.90 -5.41 -16.20
CA ALA A 19 0.36 -5.25 -15.48
C ALA A 19 0.24 -5.72 -14.02
N VAL A 20 -0.89 -5.41 -13.38
CA VAL A 20 -1.22 -5.89 -12.04
C VAL A 20 -1.32 -7.42 -12.01
N ALA A 21 -1.98 -8.04 -12.99
CA ALA A 21 -2.22 -9.49 -12.99
C ALA A 21 -1.01 -10.33 -13.43
N GLU A 22 -0.17 -9.81 -14.35
CA GLU A 22 0.90 -10.57 -15.00
C GLU A 22 2.32 -10.21 -14.52
N SER A 23 2.52 -9.01 -13.95
CA SER A 23 3.84 -8.48 -13.60
C SER A 23 3.98 -8.08 -12.14
N ASP A 24 3.08 -8.51 -11.27
CA ASP A 24 3.03 -8.16 -9.85
C ASP A 24 3.10 -6.64 -9.56
N ALA A 25 2.78 -5.83 -10.58
CA ALA A 25 2.77 -4.39 -10.45
C ALA A 25 1.64 -3.93 -9.51
N TYR A 26 1.85 -2.81 -8.83
CA TYR A 26 0.81 -2.19 -8.00
C TYR A 26 0.06 -1.13 -8.79
N ALA A 27 -1.27 -1.16 -8.75
CA ALA A 27 -2.14 -0.24 -9.50
C ALA A 27 -1.83 1.23 -9.17
N ASN A 28 -1.56 1.55 -7.92
CA ASN A 28 -1.21 2.90 -7.47
C ASN A 28 0.11 3.44 -8.04
N LEU A 29 1.00 2.58 -8.54
CA LEU A 29 2.24 2.98 -9.19
C LEU A 29 2.11 3.04 -10.72
N VAL A 30 1.29 2.17 -11.31
CA VAL A 30 1.13 2.06 -12.76
C VAL A 30 0.12 3.06 -13.31
N LEU A 31 -1.05 3.18 -12.68
CA LEU A 31 -2.16 3.99 -13.18
C LEU A 31 -1.80 5.47 -13.37
N PRO A 32 -1.18 6.18 -12.40
CA PRO A 32 -0.81 7.58 -12.58
C PRO A 32 0.19 7.78 -13.74
N LYS A 33 1.14 6.85 -13.90
CA LYS A 33 2.10 6.89 -15.04
C LYS A 33 1.38 6.71 -16.36
N THR A 34 0.42 5.79 -16.44
CA THR A 34 -0.37 5.52 -17.63
C THR A 34 -1.24 6.73 -17.99
N ILE A 35 -1.91 7.34 -17.04
CA ILE A 35 -2.73 8.55 -17.22
C ILE A 35 -1.88 9.68 -17.83
N ARG A 36 -0.70 9.95 -17.26
CA ARG A 36 0.22 10.99 -17.76
C ARG A 36 0.77 10.67 -19.15
N ALA A 37 1.25 9.45 -19.36
CA ALA A 37 1.82 9.02 -20.65
C ALA A 37 0.84 9.18 -21.81
N HIS A 38 -0.44 8.97 -21.57
CA HIS A 38 -1.50 9.06 -22.57
C HIS A 38 -2.25 10.40 -22.55
N ARG A 39 -1.82 11.36 -21.68
CA ARG A 39 -2.40 12.70 -21.59
C ARG A 39 -3.93 12.69 -21.47
N LEU A 40 -4.44 11.76 -20.64
CA LEU A 40 -5.89 11.67 -20.43
C LEU A 40 -6.40 12.95 -19.78
N ASP A 41 -7.55 13.44 -20.25
CA ASP A 41 -8.21 14.55 -19.60
C ASP A 41 -8.77 14.14 -18.23
N HIS A 42 -9.29 15.10 -17.47
CA HIS A 42 -9.77 14.87 -16.11
C HIS A 42 -10.91 13.83 -16.04
N ARG A 43 -11.81 13.85 -17.04
CA ARG A 43 -12.96 12.94 -17.11
C ARG A 43 -12.51 11.51 -17.42
N ASP A 44 -11.66 11.36 -18.41
CA ASP A 44 -11.13 10.05 -18.82
C ASP A 44 -10.18 9.47 -17.75
N ALA A 45 -9.38 10.30 -17.09
CA ALA A 45 -8.55 9.91 -15.96
C ALA A 45 -9.40 9.43 -14.77
N GLY A 46 -10.50 10.14 -14.45
CA GLY A 46 -11.46 9.74 -13.43
C GLY A 46 -12.12 8.40 -13.74
N LEU A 47 -12.59 8.22 -14.98
CA LEU A 47 -13.18 6.95 -15.43
C LEU A 47 -12.13 5.79 -15.43
N ALA A 48 -10.89 6.06 -15.84
CA ALA A 48 -9.81 5.08 -15.77
C ALA A 48 -9.52 4.65 -14.33
N THR A 49 -9.54 5.60 -13.43
CA THR A 49 -9.31 5.38 -12.00
C THR A 49 -10.44 4.53 -11.40
N GLU A 50 -11.69 4.90 -11.65
CA GLU A 50 -12.86 4.17 -11.16
C GLU A 50 -12.89 2.74 -11.69
N LEU A 51 -12.75 2.52 -12.99
CA LEU A 51 -12.75 1.18 -13.56
C LEU A 51 -11.58 0.33 -13.05
N THR A 52 -10.40 0.89 -12.90
CA THR A 52 -9.24 0.14 -12.40
C THR A 52 -9.44 -0.26 -10.94
N TYR A 53 -9.65 0.71 -10.06
CA TYR A 53 -9.76 0.44 -8.62
C TYR A 53 -11.08 -0.22 -8.25
N GLY A 54 -12.18 0.15 -8.89
CA GLY A 54 -13.48 -0.47 -8.67
C GLY A 54 -13.46 -1.96 -9.03
N THR A 55 -12.81 -2.31 -10.16
CA THR A 55 -12.61 -3.71 -10.54
C THR A 55 -11.75 -4.46 -9.52
N LEU A 56 -10.62 -3.90 -9.08
CA LEU A 56 -9.72 -4.55 -8.13
C LEU A 56 -10.34 -4.70 -6.73
N ARG A 57 -11.03 -3.66 -6.23
CA ARG A 57 -11.68 -3.70 -4.91
C ARG A 57 -12.79 -4.74 -4.81
N ASN A 58 -13.53 -4.94 -5.89
CA ASN A 58 -14.65 -5.87 -5.92
C ASN A 58 -14.34 -7.16 -6.67
N GLN A 59 -13.07 -7.47 -6.92
CA GLN A 59 -12.66 -8.63 -7.70
C GLN A 59 -13.27 -9.93 -7.22
N GLY A 60 -13.27 -10.20 -5.90
CA GLY A 60 -13.81 -11.43 -5.34
C GLY A 60 -15.31 -11.56 -5.52
N THR A 61 -16.04 -10.46 -5.36
CA THR A 61 -17.48 -10.41 -5.62
C THR A 61 -17.78 -10.69 -7.10
N TYR A 62 -17.03 -10.05 -8.02
CA TYR A 62 -17.22 -10.30 -9.45
C TYR A 62 -16.83 -11.73 -9.83
N ASP A 63 -15.77 -12.28 -9.28
CA ASP A 63 -15.37 -13.65 -9.53
C ASP A 63 -16.45 -14.65 -9.08
N ALA A 64 -17.11 -14.40 -7.96
CA ALA A 64 -18.22 -15.24 -7.50
C ALA A 64 -19.44 -15.18 -8.44
N VAL A 65 -19.79 -14.01 -8.97
CA VAL A 65 -20.84 -13.84 -9.97
C VAL A 65 -20.44 -14.49 -11.30
N LEU A 66 -19.23 -14.19 -11.79
CA LEU A 66 -18.71 -14.70 -13.05
C LEU A 66 -18.60 -16.23 -13.06
N ALA A 67 -18.26 -16.85 -11.93
CA ALA A 67 -18.19 -18.30 -11.80
C ALA A 67 -19.56 -18.99 -12.02
N ARG A 68 -20.67 -18.29 -11.74
CA ARG A 68 -22.04 -18.77 -11.98
C ARG A 68 -22.52 -18.48 -13.39
N CYS A 69 -21.94 -17.48 -14.04
CA CYS A 69 -22.31 -17.10 -15.40
C CYS A 69 -21.45 -17.79 -16.47
N ALA A 70 -20.23 -18.20 -16.13
CA ALA A 70 -19.34 -18.90 -17.05
C ALA A 70 -19.63 -20.42 -17.06
N ASP A 71 -19.49 -21.03 -18.22
CA ASP A 71 -19.64 -22.49 -18.41
C ASP A 71 -18.37 -23.28 -18.09
N ARG A 72 -17.35 -22.61 -17.54
CA ARG A 72 -16.04 -23.19 -17.18
C ARG A 72 -15.45 -22.50 -15.96
N PRO A 73 -14.57 -23.17 -15.20
CA PRO A 73 -13.87 -22.59 -14.06
C PRO A 73 -13.05 -21.36 -14.45
N LEU A 74 -13.06 -20.30 -13.61
CA LEU A 74 -12.37 -19.04 -13.91
C LEU A 74 -10.87 -19.19 -14.13
N HIS A 75 -10.21 -20.13 -13.45
CA HIS A 75 -8.77 -20.39 -13.63
C HIS A 75 -8.41 -20.98 -15.02
N LYS A 76 -9.40 -21.47 -15.78
CA LYS A 76 -9.25 -21.92 -17.18
C LYS A 76 -9.53 -20.81 -18.18
N ILE A 77 -9.93 -19.62 -17.73
CA ILE A 77 -10.16 -18.45 -18.58
C ILE A 77 -8.86 -17.67 -18.68
N GLY A 78 -8.43 -17.35 -19.90
CA GLY A 78 -7.20 -16.57 -20.11
C GLY A 78 -7.26 -15.19 -19.40
N THR A 79 -6.14 -14.76 -18.82
CA THR A 79 -6.02 -13.57 -17.99
C THR A 79 -6.68 -12.34 -18.60
N THR A 80 -6.39 -12.04 -19.87
CA THR A 80 -6.97 -10.87 -20.55
C THR A 80 -8.50 -10.96 -20.67
N THR A 81 -9.04 -12.15 -20.95
CA THR A 81 -10.48 -12.38 -21.02
C THR A 81 -11.13 -12.17 -19.66
N LEU A 82 -10.53 -12.70 -18.61
CA LEU A 82 -11.02 -12.56 -17.24
C LEU A 82 -10.99 -11.10 -16.77
N ILE A 83 -9.96 -10.34 -17.11
CA ILE A 83 -9.89 -8.90 -16.83
C ILE A 83 -11.06 -8.16 -17.50
N ILE A 84 -11.34 -8.44 -18.78
CA ILE A 84 -12.45 -7.78 -19.48
C ILE A 84 -13.79 -8.18 -18.87
N LEU A 85 -13.97 -9.43 -18.46
CA LEU A 85 -15.17 -9.89 -17.75
C LEU A 85 -15.36 -9.17 -16.41
N ARG A 86 -14.31 -9.03 -15.61
CA ARG A 86 -14.35 -8.30 -14.33
C ARG A 86 -14.68 -6.81 -14.52
N MET A 87 -14.08 -6.16 -15.53
CA MET A 87 -14.39 -4.78 -15.89
C MET A 87 -15.85 -4.63 -16.34
N GLY A 88 -16.36 -5.54 -17.17
CA GLY A 88 -17.74 -5.56 -17.59
C GLY A 88 -18.71 -5.79 -16.42
N ALA A 89 -18.40 -6.72 -15.52
CA ALA A 89 -19.17 -6.95 -14.30
C ALA A 89 -19.20 -5.69 -13.41
N HIS A 90 -18.07 -4.98 -13.26
CA HIS A 90 -18.04 -3.72 -12.52
C HIS A 90 -18.96 -2.67 -13.12
N GLN A 91 -18.93 -2.50 -14.44
CA GLN A 91 -19.81 -1.54 -15.14
C GLN A 91 -21.29 -1.91 -14.99
N LEU A 92 -21.64 -3.21 -15.05
CA LEU A 92 -23.01 -3.69 -14.95
C LEU A 92 -23.57 -3.61 -13.52
N LEU A 93 -22.75 -3.94 -12.51
CA LEU A 93 -23.23 -4.16 -11.14
C LEU A 93 -23.00 -2.96 -10.20
N LYS A 94 -22.03 -2.09 -10.50
CA LYS A 94 -21.68 -0.96 -9.59
C LYS A 94 -21.70 0.41 -10.24
N MET A 95 -21.49 0.47 -11.55
CA MET A 95 -21.54 1.76 -12.27
C MET A 95 -22.93 2.00 -12.85
N ARG A 96 -23.30 3.28 -12.97
CA ARG A 96 -24.57 3.68 -13.62
C ARG A 96 -24.42 3.71 -15.16
N VAL A 97 -23.96 2.60 -15.73
CA VAL A 97 -23.80 2.45 -17.18
C VAL A 97 -24.96 1.58 -17.69
N PRO A 98 -25.67 1.98 -18.76
CA PRO A 98 -26.67 1.12 -19.37
C PRO A 98 -26.09 -0.23 -19.80
N ALA A 99 -26.80 -1.33 -19.53
CA ALA A 99 -26.29 -2.69 -19.77
C ALA A 99 -25.82 -2.90 -21.22
N HIS A 100 -26.57 -2.39 -22.21
CA HIS A 100 -26.20 -2.49 -23.62
C HIS A 100 -24.87 -1.79 -23.93
N ALA A 101 -24.58 -0.65 -23.27
CA ALA A 101 -23.32 0.09 -23.47
C ALA A 101 -22.13 -0.65 -22.85
N ALA A 102 -22.27 -1.17 -21.61
CA ALA A 102 -21.24 -1.98 -20.95
C ALA A 102 -20.89 -3.25 -21.74
N LEU A 103 -21.92 -3.94 -22.25
CA LEU A 103 -21.76 -5.12 -23.11
C LEU A 103 -21.03 -4.78 -24.41
N ASN A 104 -21.49 -3.75 -25.14
CA ASN A 104 -20.88 -3.35 -26.42
C ASN A 104 -19.43 -2.94 -26.24
N GLN A 105 -19.09 -2.14 -25.22
CA GLN A 105 -17.73 -1.72 -24.93
C GLN A 105 -16.81 -2.91 -24.62
N SER A 106 -17.27 -3.85 -23.77
CA SER A 106 -16.50 -5.03 -23.40
C SER A 106 -16.24 -5.94 -24.61
N VAL A 107 -17.25 -6.14 -25.46
CA VAL A 107 -17.12 -6.94 -26.69
C VAL A 107 -16.20 -6.27 -27.71
N SER A 108 -16.30 -4.95 -27.90
CA SER A 108 -15.42 -4.20 -28.80
C SER A 108 -13.96 -4.29 -28.34
N LEU A 109 -13.72 -4.06 -27.05
CA LEU A 109 -12.39 -4.21 -26.43
C LEU A 109 -11.81 -5.63 -26.64
N ALA A 110 -12.65 -6.66 -26.49
CA ALA A 110 -12.26 -8.03 -26.72
C ALA A 110 -11.86 -8.28 -28.18
N ARG A 111 -12.67 -7.83 -29.14
CA ARG A 111 -12.38 -7.96 -30.57
C ARG A 111 -11.07 -7.34 -30.97
N GLU A 112 -10.81 -6.12 -30.48
CA GLU A 112 -9.58 -5.38 -30.77
C GLU A 112 -8.33 -6.04 -30.19
N ARG A 113 -8.42 -6.70 -29.03
CA ARG A 113 -7.25 -7.10 -28.23
C ARG A 113 -6.98 -8.59 -28.19
N ILE A 114 -8.00 -9.42 -28.33
CA ILE A 114 -7.90 -10.87 -28.22
C ILE A 114 -8.59 -11.62 -29.37
N GLY A 115 -9.26 -10.89 -30.25
CA GLY A 115 -9.90 -11.43 -31.44
C GLY A 115 -11.36 -11.78 -31.27
N SER A 116 -11.97 -12.28 -32.36
CA SER A 116 -13.42 -12.55 -32.44
C SER A 116 -13.90 -13.73 -31.59
N GLY A 117 -13.08 -14.77 -31.45
CA GLY A 117 -13.46 -15.98 -30.69
C GLY A 117 -13.84 -15.68 -29.23
N PRO A 118 -12.95 -15.09 -28.43
CA PRO A 118 -13.26 -14.73 -27.03
C PRO A 118 -14.36 -13.70 -26.89
N SER A 119 -14.61 -12.85 -27.88
CA SER A 119 -15.65 -11.81 -27.82
C SER A 119 -17.05 -12.38 -27.69
N GLY A 120 -17.34 -13.48 -28.36
CA GLY A 120 -18.62 -14.19 -28.24
C GLY A 120 -18.85 -14.76 -26.84
N PHE A 121 -17.80 -15.36 -26.25
CA PHE A 121 -17.82 -15.85 -24.87
C PHE A 121 -18.06 -14.71 -23.86
N ILE A 122 -17.31 -13.61 -23.99
CA ILE A 122 -17.48 -12.43 -23.13
C ILE A 122 -18.90 -11.89 -23.20
N ASN A 123 -19.47 -11.77 -24.42
CA ASN A 123 -20.86 -11.32 -24.59
C ASN A 123 -21.86 -12.25 -23.88
N ALA A 124 -21.69 -13.56 -24.04
CA ALA A 124 -22.59 -14.54 -23.41
C ALA A 124 -22.53 -14.48 -21.88
N VAL A 125 -21.33 -14.42 -21.31
CA VAL A 125 -21.14 -14.35 -19.86
C VAL A 125 -21.70 -13.04 -19.29
N LEU A 126 -21.34 -11.88 -19.87
CA LEU A 126 -21.80 -10.57 -19.35
C LEU A 126 -23.30 -10.37 -19.56
N ARG A 127 -23.92 -10.99 -20.59
CA ARG A 127 -25.37 -11.00 -20.75
C ARG A 127 -26.05 -11.73 -19.58
N ARG A 128 -25.52 -12.89 -19.16
CA ARG A 128 -26.01 -13.60 -17.96
C ARG A 128 -25.82 -12.78 -16.68
N VAL A 129 -24.67 -12.07 -16.56
CA VAL A 129 -24.46 -11.14 -15.42
C VAL A 129 -25.56 -10.08 -15.38
N SER A 130 -25.97 -9.53 -16.54
CA SER A 130 -26.99 -8.49 -16.63
C SER A 130 -28.44 -8.95 -16.44
N GLU A 131 -28.69 -10.26 -16.35
CA GLU A 131 -30.04 -10.81 -16.11
C GLU A 131 -30.54 -10.59 -14.68
N ARG A 132 -29.63 -10.23 -13.76
CA ARG A 132 -29.92 -9.95 -12.35
C ARG A 132 -29.27 -8.63 -11.92
N THR A 133 -29.91 -7.96 -10.99
CA THR A 133 -29.35 -6.80 -10.30
C THR A 133 -28.19 -7.21 -9.37
N ALA A 134 -27.43 -6.25 -8.89
CA ALA A 134 -26.39 -6.51 -7.90
C ALA A 134 -26.98 -7.16 -6.63
N ASP A 135 -28.11 -6.66 -6.14
CA ASP A 135 -28.75 -7.15 -4.92
C ASP A 135 -29.24 -8.60 -5.09
N GLU A 136 -29.86 -8.94 -6.20
CA GLU A 136 -30.29 -10.34 -6.51
C GLU A 136 -29.08 -11.30 -6.60
N TRP A 137 -27.94 -10.84 -7.12
CA TRP A 137 -26.70 -11.63 -7.10
C TRP A 137 -26.16 -11.80 -5.68
N PHE A 138 -26.23 -10.75 -4.86
CA PHE A 138 -25.80 -10.80 -3.45
C PHE A 138 -26.63 -11.79 -2.66
N GLU A 139 -27.97 -11.72 -2.75
CA GLU A 139 -28.89 -12.63 -2.06
C GLU A 139 -28.63 -14.09 -2.46
N LEU A 140 -28.47 -14.36 -3.76
CA LEU A 140 -28.19 -15.70 -4.25
C LEU A 140 -26.90 -16.28 -3.66
N ILE A 141 -25.81 -15.50 -3.67
CA ILE A 141 -24.49 -15.98 -3.25
C ILE A 141 -24.42 -16.07 -1.72
N GLU A 142 -25.07 -15.15 -1.01
CA GLU A 142 -25.16 -15.22 0.45
C GLU A 142 -25.93 -16.48 0.90
N ALA A 143 -26.99 -16.85 0.22
CA ALA A 143 -27.77 -18.07 0.51
C ALA A 143 -26.94 -19.35 0.30
N GLU A 144 -25.99 -19.36 -0.63
CA GLU A 144 -25.10 -20.48 -0.92
C GLU A 144 -23.83 -20.52 -0.05
N SER A 145 -23.55 -19.48 0.71
CA SER A 145 -22.33 -19.38 1.53
C SER A 145 -22.39 -20.35 2.71
N LYS A 146 -21.27 -21.04 2.97
CA LYS A 146 -21.19 -22.09 4.00
C LYS A 146 -21.24 -21.55 5.42
N ASP A 147 -20.67 -20.38 5.63
CA ASP A 147 -20.57 -19.74 6.95
C ASP A 147 -20.55 -18.21 6.84
N GLU A 148 -20.60 -17.54 8.00
CA GLU A 148 -20.56 -16.08 8.09
C GLU A 148 -19.27 -15.48 7.50
N THR A 149 -18.13 -16.15 7.66
CA THR A 149 -16.84 -15.68 7.15
C THR A 149 -16.82 -15.66 5.63
N GLU A 150 -17.35 -16.68 5.00
CA GLU A 150 -17.47 -16.78 3.54
C GLU A 150 -18.45 -15.74 3.00
N ARG A 151 -19.62 -15.57 3.66
CA ARG A 151 -20.59 -14.50 3.36
C ARG A 151 -19.95 -13.11 3.41
N MET A 152 -19.25 -12.82 4.51
CA MET A 152 -18.59 -11.54 4.71
C MET A 152 -17.47 -11.31 3.70
N GLY A 153 -16.68 -12.36 3.42
CA GLY A 153 -15.63 -12.32 2.40
C GLY A 153 -16.18 -12.00 1.01
N PHE A 154 -17.31 -12.60 0.65
CA PHE A 154 -18.01 -12.29 -0.60
C PHE A 154 -18.54 -10.84 -0.62
N ALA A 155 -19.31 -10.45 0.40
CA ALA A 155 -19.94 -9.13 0.47
C ALA A 155 -18.92 -7.97 0.44
N THR A 156 -17.74 -8.19 1.02
CA THR A 156 -16.68 -7.18 1.12
C THR A 156 -15.51 -7.40 0.15
N SER A 157 -15.58 -8.45 -0.69
CA SER A 157 -14.53 -8.83 -1.64
C SER A 157 -13.17 -9.10 -0.97
N HIS A 158 -13.17 -9.92 0.08
CA HIS A 158 -11.96 -10.39 0.76
C HIS A 158 -11.90 -11.92 0.79
N PRO A 159 -10.71 -12.54 0.61
CA PRO A 159 -10.54 -13.97 0.89
C PRO A 159 -10.91 -14.31 2.32
N ALA A 160 -11.56 -15.47 2.55
CA ALA A 160 -12.00 -15.90 3.87
C ALA A 160 -10.87 -15.94 4.92
N TRP A 161 -9.64 -16.26 4.50
CA TRP A 161 -8.50 -16.26 5.41
C TRP A 161 -8.14 -14.85 5.90
N ILE A 162 -8.30 -13.80 5.05
CA ILE A 162 -8.08 -12.40 5.45
C ILE A 162 -9.17 -11.96 6.43
N VAL A 163 -10.44 -12.35 6.19
CA VAL A 163 -11.52 -12.06 7.15
C VAL A 163 -11.20 -12.63 8.53
N ARG A 164 -10.74 -13.87 8.60
CA ARG A 164 -10.29 -14.50 9.86
C ARG A 164 -9.11 -13.77 10.49
N ALA A 165 -8.08 -13.48 9.69
CA ALA A 165 -6.88 -12.78 10.16
C ALA A 165 -7.19 -11.39 10.73
N MET A 166 -8.06 -10.63 10.05
CA MET A 166 -8.47 -9.29 10.53
C MET A 166 -9.33 -9.37 11.80
N ARG A 167 -10.24 -10.36 11.91
CA ARG A 167 -11.01 -10.58 13.15
C ARG A 167 -10.11 -10.93 14.33
N GLN A 168 -9.11 -11.78 14.10
CA GLN A 168 -8.10 -12.09 15.13
C GLN A 168 -7.24 -10.88 15.48
N ALA A 169 -6.88 -10.06 14.49
CA ALA A 169 -6.12 -8.83 14.72
C ALA A 169 -6.90 -7.84 15.60
N LEU A 170 -8.21 -7.64 15.34
CA LEU A 170 -9.05 -6.80 16.20
C LEU A 170 -8.98 -7.27 17.67
N ALA A 171 -9.21 -8.57 17.91
CA ALA A 171 -9.15 -9.13 19.26
C ALA A 171 -7.76 -8.97 19.91
N ALA A 172 -6.70 -9.26 19.15
CA ALA A 172 -5.33 -9.16 19.63
C ALA A 172 -4.94 -7.73 20.01
N HIS A 173 -5.50 -6.73 19.32
CA HIS A 173 -5.28 -5.30 19.61
C HIS A 173 -6.33 -4.70 20.57
N GLY A 174 -7.08 -5.52 21.31
CA GLY A 174 -8.06 -5.08 22.30
C GLY A 174 -9.31 -4.40 21.72
N ARG A 175 -9.60 -4.64 20.42
CA ARG A 175 -10.80 -4.14 19.75
C ARG A 175 -11.89 -5.20 19.73
N ASP A 176 -13.15 -4.77 19.57
CA ASP A 176 -14.26 -5.69 19.41
C ASP A 176 -14.15 -6.46 18.06
N PRO A 177 -14.07 -7.80 18.06
CA PRO A 177 -14.08 -8.60 16.85
C PRO A 177 -15.32 -8.40 15.95
N GLN A 178 -16.42 -7.86 16.48
CA GLN A 178 -17.62 -7.52 15.72
C GLN A 178 -17.41 -6.31 14.78
N GLU A 179 -16.39 -5.50 15.01
CA GLU A 179 -16.00 -4.41 14.10
C GLU A 179 -15.48 -4.92 12.75
N ILE A 180 -15.33 -6.22 12.57
CA ILE A 180 -14.77 -6.83 11.35
C ILE A 180 -15.47 -6.35 10.07
N ARG A 181 -16.79 -6.22 10.05
CA ARG A 181 -17.52 -5.75 8.86
C ARG A 181 -17.11 -4.33 8.51
N ALA A 182 -17.12 -3.41 9.48
CA ALA A 182 -16.74 -2.02 9.28
C ALA A 182 -15.27 -1.88 8.80
N LEU A 183 -14.36 -2.71 9.35
CA LEU A 183 -12.96 -2.74 8.93
C LEU A 183 -12.81 -3.18 7.47
N LEU A 184 -13.49 -4.25 7.05
CA LEU A 184 -13.42 -4.75 5.68
C LEU A 184 -14.08 -3.78 4.68
N GLU A 185 -15.17 -3.13 5.05
CA GLU A 185 -15.81 -2.08 4.26
C GLU A 185 -14.88 -0.85 4.11
N ALA A 186 -14.20 -0.44 5.18
CA ALA A 186 -13.21 0.64 5.14
C ALA A 186 -12.05 0.35 4.16
N ASN A 187 -11.65 -0.91 3.99
CA ASN A 187 -10.66 -1.32 3.00
C ASN A 187 -11.14 -1.09 1.54
N ASN A 188 -12.45 -0.93 1.32
CA ASN A 188 -13.04 -0.69 0.00
C ASN A 188 -13.31 0.79 -0.29
N VAL A 189 -13.14 1.66 0.70
CA VAL A 189 -13.26 3.12 0.51
C VAL A 189 -12.03 3.65 -0.22
N SER A 190 -12.21 4.54 -1.18
CA SER A 190 -11.08 5.22 -1.85
C SER A 190 -10.28 6.03 -0.84
N PRO A 191 -8.94 5.85 -0.78
CA PRO A 191 -8.12 6.63 0.11
C PRO A 191 -8.04 8.09 -0.34
N VAL A 192 -8.10 9.01 0.60
CA VAL A 192 -7.67 10.40 0.37
C VAL A 192 -6.15 10.44 0.49
N VAL A 193 -5.51 11.27 -0.32
CA VAL A 193 -4.05 11.44 -0.25
C VAL A 193 -3.71 12.26 0.98
N ASN A 194 -2.86 11.71 1.84
CA ASN A 194 -2.28 12.46 2.95
C ASN A 194 -0.94 13.04 2.51
N LEU A 195 -0.73 14.31 2.83
CA LEU A 195 0.51 15.03 2.61
C LEU A 195 1.24 15.25 3.94
N VAL A 196 2.55 15.33 3.87
CA VAL A 196 3.42 15.79 4.93
C VAL A 196 4.46 16.74 4.36
N ALA A 197 4.68 17.86 5.02
CA ALA A 197 5.85 18.68 4.79
C ALA A 197 7.01 18.16 5.64
N LEU A 198 8.21 18.13 5.07
CA LEU A 198 9.42 17.78 5.84
C LEU A 198 9.79 18.93 6.77
N PRO A 199 9.81 18.71 8.09
CA PRO A 199 10.13 19.77 9.06
C PRO A 199 11.48 20.44 8.79
N GLY A 200 11.50 21.76 8.81
CA GLY A 200 12.70 22.56 8.58
C GLY A 200 13.08 22.81 7.10
N VAL A 201 12.43 22.11 6.15
CA VAL A 201 12.74 22.26 4.71
C VAL A 201 11.51 22.52 3.83
N GLY A 202 10.31 22.28 4.33
CA GLY A 202 9.08 22.53 3.59
C GLY A 202 7.90 22.90 4.48
N ASP A 203 6.83 23.39 3.84
CA ASP A 203 5.55 23.70 4.47
C ASP A 203 4.37 23.31 3.55
N LEU A 204 3.16 23.35 4.07
CA LEU A 204 1.96 22.93 3.36
C LEU A 204 1.20 24.07 2.66
N ARG A 205 1.69 25.31 2.69
CA ARG A 205 0.99 26.50 2.18
C ARG A 205 0.57 26.35 0.72
N GLU A 206 1.48 25.94 -0.16
CA GLU A 206 1.17 25.70 -1.57
C GLU A 206 0.05 24.65 -1.74
N ALA A 207 0.09 23.57 -0.97
CA ALA A 207 -0.91 22.53 -1.02
C ALA A 207 -2.28 23.03 -0.52
N GLU A 208 -2.31 23.82 0.54
CA GLU A 208 -3.50 24.45 1.11
C GLU A 208 -4.14 25.47 0.15
N GLU A 209 -3.34 26.31 -0.49
CA GLU A 209 -3.77 27.22 -1.56
C GLU A 209 -4.36 26.47 -2.76
N ASN A 210 -3.95 25.24 -2.98
CA ASN A 210 -4.46 24.35 -4.02
C ASN A 210 -5.52 23.34 -3.49
N GLY A 211 -6.14 23.62 -2.35
CA GLY A 211 -7.30 22.89 -1.86
C GLY A 211 -7.00 21.72 -0.94
N ALA A 212 -5.77 21.62 -0.39
CA ALA A 212 -5.52 20.72 0.72
C ALA A 212 -6.19 21.26 2.00
N VAL A 213 -6.66 20.37 2.84
CA VAL A 213 -7.20 20.69 4.17
C VAL A 213 -6.35 20.09 5.26
N PRO A 214 -6.21 20.73 6.43
CA PRO A 214 -5.42 20.17 7.54
C PRO A 214 -5.86 18.75 7.90
N GLY A 215 -4.89 17.90 8.23
CA GLY A 215 -5.15 16.55 8.71
C GLY A 215 -5.51 16.55 10.19
N GLU A 216 -6.48 15.73 10.57
CA GLU A 216 -7.00 15.68 11.95
C GLU A 216 -6.13 14.82 12.89
N LEU A 217 -5.46 13.79 12.35
CA LEU A 217 -4.77 12.76 13.15
C LEU A 217 -3.31 13.10 13.47
N VAL A 218 -2.66 13.91 12.63
CA VAL A 218 -1.25 14.26 12.79
C VAL A 218 -1.07 15.74 12.48
N GLU A 219 -0.57 16.49 13.44
CA GLU A 219 -0.24 17.89 13.25
C GLU A 219 0.80 18.09 12.14
N GLY A 220 0.61 19.10 11.28
CA GLY A 220 1.47 19.33 10.11
C GLY A 220 1.27 18.31 8.99
N SER A 221 0.15 17.59 8.98
CA SER A 221 -0.34 16.81 7.84
C SER A 221 -1.48 17.53 7.14
N ALA A 222 -1.73 17.17 5.87
CA ALA A 222 -2.88 17.66 5.13
C ALA A 222 -3.53 16.55 4.29
N LEU A 223 -4.81 16.71 4.01
CA LEU A 223 -5.58 15.87 3.09
C LEU A 223 -5.72 16.58 1.74
N TYR A 224 -5.40 15.90 0.66
CA TYR A 224 -5.45 16.46 -0.69
C TYR A 224 -6.31 15.61 -1.62
N SER A 225 -7.32 16.23 -2.22
CA SER A 225 -8.22 15.58 -3.18
C SER A 225 -8.35 16.36 -4.51
N ALA A 226 -7.63 17.47 -4.66
CA ALA A 226 -7.83 18.42 -5.75
C ALA A 226 -7.11 18.07 -7.08
N GLY A 227 -6.55 16.86 -7.24
CA GLY A 227 -6.01 16.45 -8.53
C GLY A 227 -4.58 15.87 -8.51
N ASP A 228 -3.81 16.12 -9.57
CA ASP A 228 -2.46 15.56 -9.73
C ASP A 228 -1.44 16.30 -8.84
N LEU A 229 -0.89 15.59 -7.88
CA LEU A 229 0.17 16.08 -6.97
C LEU A 229 1.41 16.63 -7.71
N ALA A 230 1.70 16.13 -8.90
CA ALA A 230 2.85 16.59 -9.67
C ALA A 230 2.72 18.06 -10.14
N ARG A 231 1.57 18.71 -9.95
CA ARG A 231 1.39 20.14 -10.19
C ARG A 231 1.98 21.00 -9.08
N LEU A 232 2.05 20.47 -7.86
CA LEU A 232 2.64 21.16 -6.72
C LEU A 232 4.17 21.18 -6.86
N GLU A 233 4.77 22.35 -6.77
CA GLU A 233 6.22 22.53 -6.86
C GLU A 233 6.94 21.91 -5.67
N SER A 234 6.43 22.13 -4.46
CA SER A 234 6.90 21.52 -3.23
C SER A 234 6.93 19.99 -3.27
N VAL A 235 5.97 19.36 -3.99
CA VAL A 235 5.97 17.91 -4.22
C VAL A 235 7.03 17.49 -5.24
N ARG A 236 7.27 18.28 -6.28
CA ARG A 236 8.33 18.01 -7.27
C ARG A 236 9.73 18.15 -6.66
N GLU A 237 9.91 19.13 -5.79
CA GLU A 237 11.13 19.34 -5.02
C GLU A 237 11.33 18.32 -3.90
N GLY A 238 10.24 17.63 -3.49
CA GLY A 238 10.25 16.61 -2.45
C GLY A 238 10.21 17.15 -1.03
N THR A 239 10.03 18.46 -0.84
CA THR A 239 9.87 19.13 0.47
C THR A 239 8.50 18.84 1.09
N VAL A 240 7.48 18.61 0.22
CA VAL A 240 6.17 18.05 0.56
C VAL A 240 6.01 16.70 -0.16
N ARG A 241 5.38 15.74 0.48
CA ARG A 241 5.19 14.41 -0.11
C ARG A 241 3.90 13.75 0.30
N ALA A 242 3.41 12.86 -0.58
CA ALA A 242 2.34 11.95 -0.21
C ALA A 242 2.87 10.86 0.72
N GLN A 243 2.36 10.80 1.93
CA GLN A 243 2.70 9.79 2.92
C GLN A 243 1.48 9.44 3.75
N ASP A 244 1.23 8.14 3.95
CA ASP A 244 0.14 7.67 4.80
C ASP A 244 0.26 8.22 6.22
N VAL A 245 -0.87 8.61 6.80
CA VAL A 245 -0.91 9.22 8.13
C VAL A 245 -0.33 8.30 9.21
N GLY A 246 -0.56 6.99 9.14
CA GLY A 246 0.06 6.03 10.05
C GLY A 246 1.58 5.99 9.92
N SER A 247 2.12 6.13 8.69
CA SER A 247 3.57 6.24 8.48
C SER A 247 4.16 7.54 9.01
N GLN A 248 3.39 8.64 8.98
CA GLN A 248 3.79 9.90 9.60
C GLN A 248 3.80 9.78 11.13
N LEU A 249 2.74 9.17 11.67
CA LEU A 249 2.56 8.99 13.12
C LEU A 249 3.72 8.21 13.73
N VAL A 250 4.11 7.07 13.15
CA VAL A 250 5.18 6.23 13.73
C VAL A 250 6.56 6.91 13.69
N ALA A 251 6.87 7.67 12.63
CA ALA A 251 8.11 8.44 12.56
C ALA A 251 8.14 9.57 13.61
N ARG A 252 7.04 10.29 13.76
CA ARG A 252 6.89 11.34 14.76
C ARG A 252 6.87 10.77 16.19
N ALA A 253 6.20 9.64 16.42
CA ALA A 253 6.17 8.97 17.71
C ALA A 253 7.61 8.57 18.13
N LEU A 254 8.36 7.89 17.26
CA LEU A 254 9.75 7.54 17.55
C LEU A 254 10.58 8.79 17.89
N ALA A 255 10.43 9.85 17.11
CA ALA A 255 11.16 11.11 17.37
C ALA A 255 10.73 11.80 18.68
N ALA A 256 9.47 11.67 19.10
CA ALA A 256 8.92 12.37 20.26
C ALA A 256 9.20 11.70 21.61
N VAL A 257 9.48 10.38 21.64
CA VAL A 257 9.79 9.68 22.90
C VAL A 257 10.95 10.34 23.61
N PRO A 258 10.81 10.74 24.88
CA PRO A 258 11.94 11.24 25.68
C PRO A 258 12.98 10.14 25.90
N ILE A 259 14.26 10.48 25.73
CA ILE A 259 15.38 9.61 26.08
C ILE A 259 16.40 10.39 26.90
N GLU A 260 17.09 9.68 27.77
CA GLU A 260 18.16 10.29 28.56
C GLU A 260 19.50 10.22 27.80
N GLY A 261 20.36 11.22 28.03
CA GLY A 261 21.70 11.28 27.45
C GLY A 261 21.74 11.75 25.99
N SER A 262 22.50 11.06 25.15
CA SER A 262 22.65 11.41 23.72
C SER A 262 21.37 11.18 22.94
N ASP A 263 21.10 12.05 21.95
CA ASP A 263 20.04 11.89 20.94
C ASP A 263 20.58 12.36 19.57
N ARG A 264 21.73 11.85 19.17
CA ARG A 264 22.50 12.32 18.01
C ARG A 264 22.59 11.30 16.88
N THR A 265 22.39 10.02 17.17
CA THR A 265 22.59 8.92 16.21
C THR A 265 21.29 8.15 16.03
N TRP A 266 20.70 8.25 14.85
CA TRP A 266 19.43 7.59 14.52
C TRP A 266 19.61 6.61 13.38
N LEU A 267 18.83 5.51 13.37
CA LEU A 267 18.88 4.49 12.34
C LEU A 267 17.46 4.18 11.82
N ASP A 268 17.28 4.18 10.50
CA ASP A 268 16.16 3.50 9.84
C ASP A 268 16.71 2.25 9.15
N MET A 269 16.41 1.09 9.71
CA MET A 269 17.03 -0.18 9.31
C MET A 269 16.49 -0.73 8.00
N CYS A 270 15.25 -0.36 7.61
CA CYS A 270 14.55 -0.83 6.42
C CYS A 270 13.94 0.35 5.65
N ALA A 271 14.77 1.33 5.31
CA ALA A 271 14.37 2.68 4.91
C ALA A 271 13.57 2.79 3.59
N GLY A 272 13.65 1.80 2.71
CA GLY A 272 13.03 1.87 1.37
C GLY A 272 11.49 1.89 1.37
N PRO A 273 10.90 2.76 0.55
CA PRO A 273 11.50 3.61 -0.49
C PRO A 273 11.89 5.04 -0.03
N GLY A 274 12.01 5.33 1.27
CA GLY A 274 12.51 6.60 1.80
C GLY A 274 11.45 7.51 2.45
N GLY A 275 10.18 7.14 2.45
CA GLY A 275 9.12 8.01 2.99
C GLY A 275 9.25 8.28 4.48
N LYS A 276 9.40 7.22 5.30
CA LYS A 276 9.61 7.33 6.75
C LYS A 276 11.01 7.90 7.05
N ALA A 277 12.04 7.39 6.34
CA ALA A 277 13.42 7.86 6.48
C ALA A 277 13.55 9.38 6.31
N ALA A 278 12.93 9.94 5.27
CA ALA A 278 13.01 11.38 5.03
C ALA A 278 12.31 12.21 6.12
N LEU A 279 11.14 11.77 6.60
CA LEU A 279 10.49 12.45 7.72
C LEU A 279 11.30 12.31 9.01
N LEU A 280 11.82 11.12 9.30
CA LEU A 280 12.64 10.87 10.47
C LEU A 280 13.96 11.67 10.41
N GLY A 281 14.60 11.73 9.23
CA GLY A 281 15.80 12.52 8.98
C GLY A 281 15.56 14.01 9.16
N ALA A 282 14.44 14.55 8.68
CA ALA A 282 14.05 15.94 8.89
C ALA A 282 13.85 16.27 10.38
N LEU A 283 13.17 15.39 11.12
CA LEU A 283 12.97 15.52 12.56
C LEU A 283 14.30 15.42 13.34
N GLY A 284 15.19 14.53 12.92
CA GLY A 284 16.53 14.37 13.49
C GLY A 284 17.41 15.58 13.24
N ALA A 285 17.43 16.10 12.01
CA ALA A 285 18.21 17.28 11.63
C ALA A 285 17.87 18.51 12.50
N GLN A 286 16.58 18.72 12.80
CA GLN A 286 16.16 19.81 13.71
C GLN A 286 16.72 19.66 15.14
N ARG A 287 17.14 18.46 15.54
CA ARG A 287 17.74 18.16 16.84
C ARG A 287 19.26 18.03 16.77
N GLY A 288 19.83 18.21 15.58
CA GLY A 288 21.25 17.99 15.32
C GLY A 288 21.65 16.52 15.39
N ALA A 289 20.70 15.61 15.12
CA ALA A 289 20.98 14.18 14.98
C ALA A 289 21.31 13.84 13.53
N HIS A 290 22.11 12.78 13.36
CA HIS A 290 22.43 12.19 12.06
C HIS A 290 21.66 10.90 11.86
N LEU A 291 20.95 10.77 10.74
CA LEU A 291 20.20 9.56 10.39
C LEU A 291 21.01 8.65 9.46
N VAL A 292 21.23 7.41 9.86
CA VAL A 292 21.66 6.35 8.97
C VAL A 292 20.42 5.65 8.41
N ALA A 293 20.23 5.65 7.09
CA ALA A 293 19.12 4.99 6.40
C ALA A 293 19.64 3.78 5.62
N ASN A 294 19.32 2.57 6.06
CA ASN A 294 19.75 1.33 5.42
C ASN A 294 18.63 0.69 4.60
N GLU A 295 18.97 0.18 3.42
CA GLU A 295 18.05 -0.59 2.56
C GLU A 295 18.80 -1.75 1.88
N SER A 296 18.21 -2.93 1.93
CA SER A 296 18.86 -4.14 1.41
C SER A 296 18.98 -4.17 -0.11
N ALA A 297 18.01 -3.61 -0.83
CA ALA A 297 17.95 -3.64 -2.29
C ALA A 297 18.57 -2.38 -2.92
N PRO A 298 19.63 -2.50 -3.75
CA PRO A 298 20.32 -1.32 -4.31
C PRO A 298 19.43 -0.37 -5.10
N HIS A 299 18.45 -0.89 -5.83
CA HIS A 299 17.51 -0.05 -6.59
C HIS A 299 16.56 0.72 -5.67
N ARG A 300 16.22 0.19 -4.49
CA ARG A 300 15.40 0.87 -3.49
C ARG A 300 16.23 1.86 -2.67
N ALA A 301 17.50 1.54 -2.38
CA ALA A 301 18.41 2.48 -1.75
C ALA A 301 18.55 3.78 -2.55
N LYS A 302 18.60 3.71 -3.89
CA LYS A 302 18.54 4.90 -4.75
C LYS A 302 17.25 5.71 -4.58
N LEU A 303 16.11 5.06 -4.29
CA LEU A 303 14.87 5.79 -3.99
C LEU A 303 14.94 6.46 -2.61
N VAL A 304 15.60 5.83 -1.65
CA VAL A 304 15.88 6.45 -0.34
C VAL A 304 16.75 7.69 -0.52
N GLU A 305 17.85 7.60 -1.26
CA GLU A 305 18.71 8.76 -1.59
C GLU A 305 17.92 9.91 -2.23
N GLN A 306 17.06 9.58 -3.22
CA GLN A 306 16.19 10.57 -3.85
C GLN A 306 15.20 11.21 -2.86
N SER A 307 14.68 10.41 -1.93
CA SER A 307 13.76 10.88 -0.90
C SER A 307 14.43 11.77 0.15
N MET A 308 15.73 11.59 0.38
CA MET A 308 16.49 12.35 1.36
C MET A 308 17.06 13.67 0.80
N ARG A 309 17.15 13.84 -0.51
CA ARG A 309 17.75 15.01 -1.19
C ARG A 309 17.32 16.40 -0.67
N PRO A 310 16.05 16.62 -0.24
CA PRO A 310 15.68 17.93 0.32
C PRO A 310 16.36 18.28 1.64
N LEU A 311 16.92 17.28 2.34
CA LEU A 311 17.59 17.47 3.63
C LEU A 311 19.06 17.88 3.41
N PRO A 312 19.68 18.59 4.38
CA PRO A 312 21.12 18.87 4.34
C PRO A 312 21.93 17.56 4.30
N GLU A 313 22.89 17.48 3.37
CA GLU A 313 23.65 16.24 3.11
C GLU A 313 24.42 15.73 4.35
N GLU A 314 24.86 16.61 5.21
CA GLU A 314 25.56 16.28 6.45
C GLU A 314 24.67 15.64 7.52
N THR A 315 23.34 15.65 7.36
CA THR A 315 22.38 15.15 8.37
C THR A 315 21.99 13.71 8.17
N TYR A 316 22.41 13.08 7.07
CA TYR A 316 22.06 11.69 6.82
C TYR A 316 23.12 10.93 6.02
N THR A 317 23.05 9.61 6.11
CA THR A 317 23.83 8.67 5.27
C THR A 317 22.94 7.54 4.78
N VAL A 318 23.00 7.21 3.50
CA VAL A 318 22.29 6.07 2.94
C VAL A 318 23.25 4.90 2.72
N LEU A 319 22.91 3.75 3.33
CA LEU A 319 23.67 2.51 3.22
C LEU A 319 22.89 1.46 2.42
N THR A 320 23.62 0.51 1.83
CA THR A 320 23.00 -0.63 1.15
C THR A 320 23.47 -1.92 1.77
N GLY A 321 22.59 -2.61 2.51
CA GLY A 321 22.94 -3.87 3.15
C GLY A 321 21.77 -4.55 3.85
N ASP A 322 21.97 -5.81 4.19
CA ASP A 322 20.99 -6.58 4.93
C ASP A 322 20.91 -6.06 6.38
N GLY A 323 19.73 -5.61 6.79
CA GLY A 323 19.49 -5.08 8.14
C GLY A 323 19.78 -6.08 9.25
N ARG A 324 19.65 -7.38 8.98
CA ARG A 324 20.03 -8.45 9.94
C ARG A 324 21.52 -8.45 10.28
N ASN A 325 22.33 -7.91 9.40
CA ASN A 325 23.78 -7.79 9.52
C ASN A 325 24.21 -6.32 9.46
N ILE A 326 23.49 -5.46 10.15
CA ILE A 326 23.70 -4.00 10.07
C ILE A 326 25.12 -3.60 10.52
N THR A 327 25.69 -4.22 11.53
CA THR A 327 27.07 -3.98 11.98
C THR A 327 28.08 -4.24 10.87
N ALA A 328 27.93 -5.35 10.13
CA ALA A 328 28.80 -5.64 8.99
C ALA A 328 28.60 -4.64 7.84
N THR A 329 27.40 -4.11 7.66
CA THR A 329 27.11 -3.04 6.69
C THR A 329 27.78 -1.74 7.09
N LEU A 330 27.69 -1.35 8.36
CA LEU A 330 28.37 -0.16 8.91
C LEU A 330 29.88 -0.26 8.72
N ALA A 331 30.48 -1.41 9.01
CA ALA A 331 31.91 -1.65 8.82
C ALA A 331 32.33 -1.53 7.34
N ARG A 332 31.58 -2.16 6.44
CA ARG A 332 31.87 -2.14 5.00
C ARG A 332 31.76 -0.74 4.40
N GLU A 333 30.80 0.05 4.86
CA GLU A 333 30.47 1.36 4.31
C GLU A 333 30.95 2.51 5.21
N ALA A 334 31.90 2.24 6.12
CA ALA A 334 32.40 3.18 7.13
C ALA A 334 32.89 4.50 6.52
N ALA A 335 33.42 4.49 5.30
CA ALA A 335 33.88 5.71 4.60
C ALA A 335 32.75 6.70 4.26
N LYS A 336 31.48 6.27 4.28
CA LYS A 336 30.30 7.14 4.08
C LYS A 336 29.81 7.77 5.39
N LEU A 337 30.17 7.19 6.51
CA LEU A 337 29.71 7.66 7.83
C LEU A 337 30.45 8.91 8.25
N PRO A 338 29.80 9.81 9.04
CA PRO A 338 30.50 10.92 9.67
C PRO A 338 31.66 10.41 10.54
N GLY A 339 32.74 11.20 10.67
CA GLY A 339 33.91 10.79 11.44
C GLY A 339 33.67 10.48 12.93
N SER A 340 32.51 10.86 13.45
CA SER A 340 32.04 10.53 14.81
C SER A 340 31.34 9.15 14.88
N MET A 341 31.14 8.47 13.77
CA MET A 341 30.43 7.19 13.66
C MET A 341 31.36 6.13 13.04
N GLY A 342 31.19 4.89 13.47
CA GLY A 342 31.96 3.75 12.99
C GLY A 342 31.17 2.45 13.08
N PRO A 343 31.83 1.30 12.83
CA PRO A 343 31.15 -0.01 12.85
C PRO A 343 30.53 -0.37 14.21
N ASP A 344 31.09 0.15 15.30
CA ASP A 344 30.63 -0.13 16.67
C ASP A 344 29.68 0.97 17.20
N THR A 345 29.18 1.85 16.31
CA THR A 345 28.24 2.89 16.72
C THR A 345 26.95 2.27 17.23
N LEU A 346 26.57 2.66 18.45
CA LEU A 346 25.26 2.39 19.00
C LEU A 346 24.32 3.56 18.73
N PHE A 347 23.09 3.25 18.39
CA PHE A 347 22.09 4.26 18.02
C PHE A 347 21.19 4.65 19.18
N ASP A 348 20.82 5.92 19.23
CA ASP A 348 19.90 6.46 20.22
C ASP A 348 18.45 6.10 19.88
N ARG A 349 18.11 6.11 18.58
CA ARG A 349 16.78 5.75 18.07
C ARG A 349 16.91 4.85 16.85
N VAL A 350 16.18 3.75 16.87
CA VAL A 350 16.16 2.78 15.76
C VAL A 350 14.73 2.57 15.28
N MET A 351 14.49 2.73 13.98
CA MET A 351 13.26 2.34 13.33
C MET A 351 13.47 1.02 12.57
N VAL A 352 12.60 0.06 12.81
CA VAL A 352 12.49 -1.19 12.04
C VAL A 352 11.14 -1.19 11.33
N ASP A 353 11.05 -0.54 10.15
CA ASP A 353 9.86 -0.67 9.28
C ASP A 353 9.94 -2.01 8.55
N ALA A 354 9.57 -3.07 9.26
CA ALA A 354 9.84 -4.44 8.86
C ALA A 354 9.09 -4.84 7.57
N PRO A 355 9.72 -5.60 6.67
CA PRO A 355 9.02 -6.25 5.58
C PRO A 355 7.87 -7.09 6.11
N CYS A 356 6.65 -6.87 5.63
CA CYS A 356 5.45 -7.53 6.14
C CYS A 356 4.45 -7.87 5.01
N SER A 357 3.38 -8.56 5.35
CA SER A 357 2.32 -8.93 4.40
C SER A 357 1.63 -7.71 3.78
N GLY A 358 1.62 -6.57 4.47
CA GLY A 358 0.97 -5.34 4.01
C GLY A 358 -0.56 -5.35 4.11
N LEU A 359 -1.13 -6.21 4.92
CA LEU A 359 -2.59 -6.34 5.08
C LEU A 359 -3.27 -5.05 5.59
N GLY A 360 -2.56 -4.14 6.23
CA GLY A 360 -3.08 -2.82 6.60
C GLY A 360 -3.13 -1.81 5.43
N ALA A 361 -2.54 -2.16 4.27
CA ALA A 361 -2.51 -1.30 3.09
C ALA A 361 -3.55 -1.67 2.02
N LEU A 362 -4.51 -2.57 2.30
CA LEU A 362 -5.50 -3.08 1.34
C LEU A 362 -6.39 -1.99 0.74
N ARG A 363 -6.64 -0.91 1.47
CA ARG A 363 -7.36 0.26 0.97
C ARG A 363 -6.67 0.91 -0.24
N ARG A 364 -5.33 0.96 -0.23
CA ARG A 364 -4.50 1.54 -1.30
C ARG A 364 -4.03 0.53 -2.32
N ARG A 365 -3.94 -0.75 -1.93
CA ARG A 365 -3.45 -1.86 -2.74
C ARG A 365 -4.44 -3.03 -2.69
N PRO A 366 -5.65 -2.85 -3.25
CA PRO A 366 -6.71 -3.86 -3.16
C PRO A 366 -6.32 -5.19 -3.80
N GLU A 367 -5.45 -5.19 -4.80
CA GLU A 367 -4.90 -6.38 -5.44
C GLU A 367 -4.09 -7.26 -4.49
N ALA A 368 -3.49 -6.70 -3.45
CA ALA A 368 -2.66 -7.44 -2.50
C ALA A 368 -3.44 -8.56 -1.79
N ARG A 369 -4.76 -8.38 -1.57
CA ARG A 369 -5.61 -9.39 -0.93
C ARG A 369 -5.71 -10.70 -1.72
N TRP A 370 -5.47 -10.67 -3.02
CA TRP A 370 -5.56 -11.83 -3.91
C TRP A 370 -4.20 -12.45 -4.24
N ARG A 371 -3.12 -11.77 -3.88
CA ARG A 371 -1.74 -12.22 -4.09
C ARG A 371 -1.13 -12.88 -2.86
N LYS A 372 -1.59 -12.47 -1.67
CA LYS A 372 -1.07 -12.94 -0.41
C LYS A 372 -1.77 -14.21 0.06
N THR A 373 -1.00 -15.07 0.71
CA THR A 373 -1.46 -16.30 1.34
C THR A 373 -0.99 -16.35 2.81
N PRO A 374 -1.56 -17.20 3.66
CA PRO A 374 -1.02 -17.42 5.01
C PRO A 374 0.44 -17.86 5.05
N ARG A 375 0.91 -18.58 3.99
CA ARG A 375 2.30 -19.00 3.88
C ARG A 375 3.25 -17.81 3.72
N ASP A 376 2.88 -16.81 2.94
CA ASP A 376 3.70 -15.60 2.77
C ASP A 376 3.94 -14.88 4.10
N ILE A 377 2.97 -14.94 5.04
CA ILE A 377 3.15 -14.41 6.39
C ILE A 377 4.15 -15.28 7.14
N ALA A 378 3.95 -16.60 7.17
CA ALA A 378 4.84 -17.51 7.88
C ALA A 378 6.30 -17.40 7.41
N ASP A 379 6.52 -17.18 6.10
CA ASP A 379 7.85 -17.01 5.51
C ASP A 379 8.51 -15.68 5.92
N LEU A 380 7.73 -14.66 6.34
CA LEU A 380 8.25 -13.35 6.78
C LEU A 380 8.61 -13.30 8.28
N LEU A 381 7.99 -14.12 9.13
CA LEU A 381 8.18 -14.04 10.58
C LEU A 381 9.65 -14.20 11.02
N PRO A 382 10.43 -15.17 10.49
CA PRO A 382 11.85 -15.29 10.87
C PRO A 382 12.66 -14.05 10.51
N LEU A 383 12.38 -13.43 9.37
CA LEU A 383 13.06 -12.21 8.95
C LEU A 383 12.73 -11.05 9.89
N GLN A 384 11.46 -10.91 10.28
CA GLN A 384 11.00 -9.86 11.18
C GLN A 384 11.65 -9.97 12.56
N GLY A 385 11.70 -11.18 13.13
CA GLY A 385 12.41 -11.45 14.40
C GLY A 385 13.89 -11.10 14.32
N GLN A 386 14.60 -11.60 13.30
CA GLN A 386 16.02 -11.31 13.09
C GLN A 386 16.35 -9.84 12.92
N LEU A 387 15.47 -9.07 12.25
CA LEU A 387 15.62 -7.61 12.12
C LEU A 387 15.45 -6.91 13.46
N LEU A 388 14.49 -7.32 14.27
CA LEU A 388 14.29 -6.74 15.60
C LEU A 388 15.45 -7.10 16.54
N ASP A 389 15.96 -8.34 16.50
CA ASP A 389 17.15 -8.74 17.27
C ASP A 389 18.36 -7.88 16.91
N ALA A 390 18.62 -7.70 15.60
CA ALA A 390 19.73 -6.87 15.14
C ALA A 390 19.54 -5.38 15.54
N ALA A 391 18.31 -4.88 15.58
CA ALA A 391 18.03 -3.54 16.09
C ALA A 391 18.33 -3.40 17.57
N ILE A 392 17.99 -4.42 18.37
CA ILE A 392 18.31 -4.45 19.81
C ILE A 392 19.82 -4.41 20.04
N GLU A 393 20.59 -5.15 19.25
CA GLU A 393 22.07 -5.21 19.37
C GLU A 393 22.76 -3.86 19.09
N VAL A 394 22.22 -3.07 18.16
CA VAL A 394 22.82 -1.78 17.78
C VAL A 394 22.17 -0.58 18.49
N THR A 395 21.17 -0.80 19.33
CA THR A 395 20.60 0.27 20.16
C THR A 395 21.37 0.40 21.46
N ARG A 396 21.76 1.63 21.83
CA ARG A 396 22.41 1.83 23.12
C ARG A 396 21.47 1.53 24.30
N PRO A 397 22.01 1.19 25.48
CA PRO A 397 21.20 1.15 26.70
C PRO A 397 20.49 2.51 26.94
N GLY A 398 19.15 2.46 27.18
CA GLY A 398 18.31 3.66 27.29
C GLY A 398 17.93 4.31 25.95
N GLY A 399 18.34 3.73 24.83
CA GLY A 399 17.85 4.09 23.51
C GLY A 399 16.45 3.52 23.24
N VAL A 400 15.84 3.89 22.11
CA VAL A 400 14.44 3.54 21.77
C VAL A 400 14.38 2.87 20.41
N ILE A 401 13.58 1.79 20.33
CA ILE A 401 13.31 1.06 19.10
C ILE A 401 11.82 1.21 18.75
N ALA A 402 11.53 1.60 17.52
CA ALA A 402 10.19 1.51 16.95
C ALA A 402 10.14 0.31 15.99
N TYR A 403 9.48 -0.77 16.40
CA TYR A 403 9.12 -1.86 15.49
C TYR A 403 7.80 -1.52 14.80
N VAL A 404 7.82 -1.46 13.49
CA VAL A 404 6.74 -0.94 12.66
C VAL A 404 6.39 -1.93 11.56
N THR A 405 5.10 -2.17 11.34
CA THR A 405 4.59 -2.92 10.19
C THR A 405 3.37 -2.21 9.58
N CYS A 406 3.16 -2.36 8.28
CA CYS A 406 1.88 -2.00 7.66
C CYS A 406 0.91 -3.20 7.61
N SER A 407 0.97 -4.08 8.59
CA SER A 407 0.08 -5.22 8.80
C SER A 407 -0.50 -5.20 10.20
N PRO A 408 -1.81 -5.39 10.39
CA PRO A 408 -2.40 -5.56 11.71
C PRO A 408 -2.34 -7.02 12.21
N HIS A 409 -1.78 -7.94 11.43
CA HIS A 409 -1.76 -9.37 11.75
C HIS A 409 -0.97 -9.64 13.04
N ALA A 410 -1.58 -10.31 14.03
CA ALA A 410 -0.98 -10.53 15.35
C ALA A 410 0.39 -11.21 15.29
N ALA A 411 0.57 -12.18 14.38
CA ALA A 411 1.84 -12.86 14.21
C ALA A 411 2.98 -11.92 13.73
N GLU A 412 2.65 -10.89 12.92
CA GLU A 412 3.62 -9.91 12.41
C GLU A 412 3.82 -8.71 13.36
N THR A 413 3.04 -8.62 14.43
CA THR A 413 3.04 -7.49 15.38
C THR A 413 3.32 -7.97 16.79
N GLN A 414 2.28 -8.31 17.53
CA GLN A 414 2.36 -8.64 18.95
C GLN A 414 3.26 -9.84 19.23
N ASN A 415 3.23 -10.89 18.41
CA ASN A 415 4.02 -12.09 18.67
C ASN A 415 5.53 -11.80 18.50
N ILE A 416 5.92 -11.06 17.46
CA ILE A 416 7.33 -10.66 17.27
C ILE A 416 7.82 -9.82 18.46
N VAL A 417 7.00 -8.87 18.91
CA VAL A 417 7.35 -8.03 20.06
C VAL A 417 7.38 -8.83 21.35
N ALA A 418 6.46 -9.78 21.55
CA ALA A 418 6.43 -10.64 22.74
C ALA A 418 7.72 -11.48 22.87
N GLU A 419 8.18 -12.09 21.77
CA GLU A 419 9.43 -12.83 21.74
C GLU A 419 10.64 -11.95 22.12
N ALA A 420 10.69 -10.70 21.62
CA ALA A 420 11.73 -9.76 21.99
C ALA A 420 11.68 -9.37 23.48
N LEU A 421 10.48 -9.18 24.05
CA LEU A 421 10.28 -8.88 25.47
C LEU A 421 10.72 -10.05 26.37
N GLU A 422 10.45 -11.30 25.97
CA GLU A 422 10.88 -12.50 26.69
C GLU A 422 12.42 -12.61 26.80
N SER A 423 13.16 -11.98 25.90
CA SER A 423 14.63 -11.91 26.00
C SER A 423 15.13 -11.12 27.21
N GLY A 424 14.28 -10.28 27.81
CA GLY A 424 14.63 -9.38 28.92
C GLY A 424 15.57 -8.21 28.53
N LYS A 425 15.93 -8.07 27.27
CA LYS A 425 16.81 -6.99 26.78
C LYS A 425 16.09 -5.68 26.53
N VAL A 426 14.77 -5.74 26.33
CA VAL A 426 13.91 -4.60 26.03
C VAL A 426 12.63 -4.63 26.87
N HIS A 427 11.97 -3.48 27.01
CA HIS A 427 10.65 -3.36 27.63
C HIS A 427 9.78 -2.42 26.79
N LEU A 428 8.48 -2.50 26.94
CA LEU A 428 7.54 -1.56 26.32
C LEU A 428 7.56 -0.22 27.06
N LEU A 429 7.46 0.84 26.27
CA LEU A 429 7.30 2.21 26.76
C LEU A 429 5.83 2.59 26.86
#